data_a7ac84cef370468739028a74517a01ac
#
_entry.id   a7ac84cef370468739028a74517a01ac
#
_cell.length_a   1.000
_cell.length_b   1.000
_cell.length_c   1.000
_cell.angle_alpha   90.00
_cell.angle_beta   90.00
_cell.angle_gamma   90.00
#
_symmetry.space_group_name_H-M   'P 1'
#
loop_
_entity.id
_entity.type
_entity.pdbx_description
1 polymer ?
#
loop_
_entity_poly.entity_id
_entity_poly.type
_entity_poly.pdbx_seq_one_letter_code
_entity_poly.pdbx_strand_id
1 'polypeptide(L)'
;STTYGDMLGLDSTAMMLALLMVQVLGLPFCLLYIRLSSRFGARAMVGFGICVYMFTCVFGFFMHSAWQFWVLAFLVATSQGGIQALSRSMFGKMIPDKKRSGEFFGFYDIFGKFSAIMGPSLVGVVSGVMAQRELTARGLTQATATAEQIAQVNAAAAPWGILSILLIFFVGAGLYFLVLPRCLKKESAD
;
A
#
# COMPACT_ATOMS: atom_id res chain seq x y z
N SER A 1 6.39 -5.13 -1.85
CA SER A 1 6.78 -5.81 -0.60
C SER A 1 8.01 -6.71 -0.78
N THR A 2 8.08 -7.47 -1.87
CA THR A 2 9.26 -8.30 -2.19
C THR A 2 10.53 -7.47 -2.36
N THR A 3 10.46 -6.39 -3.14
CA THR A 3 11.61 -5.47 -3.36
C THR A 3 12.20 -4.95 -2.04
N TYR A 4 11.33 -4.65 -1.06
CA TYR A 4 11.78 -4.19 0.25
C TYR A 4 12.40 -5.33 1.09
N GLY A 5 11.84 -6.52 1.00
CA GLY A 5 12.39 -7.72 1.65
C GLY A 5 13.77 -8.08 1.10
N ASP A 6 13.95 -8.00 -0.23
CA ASP A 6 15.23 -8.22 -0.88
C ASP A 6 16.30 -7.22 -0.41
N MET A 7 15.93 -5.95 -0.24
CA MET A 7 16.82 -4.91 0.29
C MET A 7 17.25 -5.17 1.74
N LEU A 8 16.43 -5.84 2.53
CA LEU A 8 16.73 -6.23 3.91
C LEU A 8 17.44 -7.59 4.02
N GLY A 9 17.74 -8.24 2.89
CA GLY A 9 18.43 -9.55 2.87
C GLY A 9 17.57 -10.70 3.42
N LEU A 10 16.23 -10.59 3.31
CA LEU A 10 15.34 -11.67 3.72
C LEU A 10 15.36 -12.80 2.71
N ASP A 11 15.25 -14.04 3.19
CA ASP A 11 15.15 -15.22 2.33
C ASP A 11 13.91 -15.15 1.43
N SER A 12 14.10 -15.41 0.13
CA SER A 12 13.02 -15.40 -0.87
C SER A 12 11.87 -16.32 -0.50
N THR A 13 12.16 -17.45 0.15
CA THR A 13 11.15 -18.40 0.63
C THR A 13 10.28 -17.78 1.72
N ALA A 14 10.89 -17.07 2.68
CA ALA A 14 10.16 -16.39 3.74
C ALA A 14 9.25 -15.29 3.17
N MET A 15 9.69 -14.56 2.16
CA MET A 15 8.89 -13.54 1.48
C MET A 15 7.68 -14.15 0.74
N MET A 16 7.88 -15.26 0.04
CA MET A 16 6.79 -15.98 -0.64
C MET A 16 5.76 -16.52 0.37
N LEU A 17 6.21 -17.10 1.48
CA LEU A 17 5.33 -17.57 2.53
C LEU A 17 4.53 -16.42 3.18
N ALA A 18 5.17 -15.28 3.41
CA ALA A 18 4.47 -14.10 3.93
C ALA A 18 3.40 -13.58 2.95
N LEU A 19 3.66 -13.58 1.65
CA LEU A 19 2.66 -13.24 0.63
C LEU A 19 1.50 -14.23 0.60
N LEU A 20 1.76 -15.53 0.70
CA LEU A 20 0.72 -16.55 0.81
C LEU A 20 -0.12 -16.35 2.08
N MET A 21 0.52 -16.05 3.21
CA MET A 21 -0.17 -15.74 4.47
C MET A 21 -1.11 -14.55 4.29
N VAL A 22 -0.68 -13.48 3.62
CA VAL A 22 -1.52 -12.31 3.34
C VAL A 22 -2.76 -12.70 2.54
N GLN A 23 -2.62 -13.55 1.53
CA GLN A 23 -3.75 -13.99 0.69
C GLN A 23 -4.73 -14.87 1.46
N VAL A 24 -4.23 -15.84 2.23
CA VAL A 24 -5.06 -16.74 3.02
C VAL A 24 -5.80 -16.00 4.12
N LEU A 25 -5.10 -15.15 4.90
CA LEU A 25 -5.71 -14.36 5.96
C LEU A 25 -6.59 -13.22 5.42
N GLY A 26 -6.33 -12.74 4.22
CA GLY A 26 -7.12 -11.70 3.58
C GLY A 26 -8.59 -12.09 3.40
N LEU A 27 -8.90 -13.37 3.17
CA LEU A 27 -10.27 -13.86 3.02
C LEU A 27 -11.13 -13.69 4.28
N PRO A 28 -10.75 -14.24 5.46
CA PRO A 28 -11.54 -14.07 6.68
C PRO A 28 -11.63 -12.60 7.11
N PHE A 29 -10.57 -11.82 6.95
CA PHE A 29 -10.62 -10.40 7.25
C PHE A 29 -11.52 -9.63 6.29
N CYS A 30 -11.58 -9.98 5.01
CA CYS A 30 -12.53 -9.39 4.06
C CYS A 30 -13.98 -9.61 4.49
N LEU A 31 -14.32 -10.84 4.91
CA LEU A 31 -15.66 -11.16 5.43
C LEU A 31 -15.97 -10.39 6.72
N LEU A 32 -14.99 -10.24 7.60
CA LEU A 32 -15.12 -9.44 8.81
C LEU A 32 -15.38 -7.97 8.47
N TYR A 33 -14.65 -7.38 7.52
CA TYR A 33 -14.86 -6.01 7.05
C TYR A 33 -16.27 -5.81 6.48
N ILE A 34 -16.76 -6.75 5.67
CA ILE A 34 -18.12 -6.69 5.12
C ILE A 34 -19.14 -6.70 6.26
N ARG A 35 -18.96 -7.56 7.25
CA ARG A 35 -19.84 -7.65 8.41
C ARG A 35 -19.82 -6.40 9.27
N LEU A 36 -18.63 -5.83 9.50
CA LEU A 36 -18.47 -4.58 10.23
C LEU A 36 -19.03 -3.37 9.45
N SER A 37 -18.93 -3.39 8.12
CA SER A 37 -19.45 -2.30 7.28
C SER A 37 -20.97 -2.17 7.34
N SER A 38 -21.69 -3.25 7.62
CA SER A 38 -23.14 -3.20 7.86
C SER A 38 -23.50 -2.49 9.16
N ARG A 39 -22.58 -2.48 10.14
CA ARG A 39 -22.80 -1.86 11.47
C ARG A 39 -22.26 -0.42 11.53
N PHE A 40 -21.07 -0.17 11.01
CA PHE A 40 -20.38 1.11 11.11
C PHE A 40 -20.45 1.94 9.81
N GLY A 41 -20.98 1.37 8.75
CA GLY A 41 -21.01 1.99 7.43
C GLY A 41 -19.74 1.76 6.61
N ALA A 42 -19.92 1.57 5.29
CA ALA A 42 -18.81 1.25 4.38
C ALA A 42 -17.72 2.36 4.36
N ARG A 43 -18.13 3.63 4.46
CA ARG A 43 -17.20 4.77 4.49
C ARG A 43 -16.27 4.74 5.71
N ALA A 44 -16.83 4.54 6.91
CA ALA A 44 -16.04 4.49 8.12
C ALA A 44 -15.03 3.33 8.06
N MET A 45 -15.44 2.18 7.53
CA MET A 45 -14.58 1.00 7.38
C MET A 45 -13.45 1.21 6.37
N VAL A 46 -13.71 1.88 5.23
CA VAL A 46 -12.64 2.24 4.28
C VAL A 46 -11.67 3.24 4.92
N GLY A 47 -12.18 4.25 5.62
CA GLY A 47 -11.35 5.20 6.37
C GLY A 47 -10.48 4.51 7.43
N PHE A 48 -11.05 3.58 8.19
CA PHE A 48 -10.31 2.76 9.14
C PHE A 48 -9.18 1.98 8.45
N GLY A 49 -9.48 1.35 7.31
CA GLY A 49 -8.47 0.62 6.54
C GLY A 49 -7.33 1.52 6.04
N ILE A 50 -7.63 2.75 5.61
CA ILE A 50 -6.60 3.73 5.23
C ILE A 50 -5.70 4.05 6.43
N CYS A 51 -6.27 4.24 7.62
CA CYS A 51 -5.49 4.47 8.84
C CYS A 51 -4.59 3.27 9.20
N VAL A 52 -5.10 2.03 9.05
CA VAL A 52 -4.28 0.83 9.26
C VAL A 52 -3.13 0.76 8.27
N TYR A 53 -3.35 1.11 7.00
CA TYR A 53 -2.25 1.17 6.02
C TYR A 53 -1.22 2.25 6.34
N MET A 54 -1.66 3.43 6.78
CA MET A 54 -0.74 4.47 7.21
C MET A 54 0.11 4.00 8.41
N PHE A 55 -0.53 3.35 9.39
CA PHE A 55 0.17 2.74 10.51
C PHE A 55 1.17 1.67 10.05
N THR A 56 0.76 0.82 9.10
CA THR A 56 1.63 -0.21 8.51
C THR A 56 2.85 0.40 7.82
N CYS A 57 2.69 1.53 7.11
CA CYS A 57 3.81 2.24 6.50
C CYS A 57 4.77 2.82 7.56
N VAL A 58 4.24 3.42 8.62
CA VAL A 58 5.05 3.94 9.73
C VAL A 58 5.79 2.79 10.41
N PHE A 59 5.12 1.68 10.70
CA PHE A 59 5.75 0.49 11.28
C PHE A 59 6.85 -0.07 10.37
N GLY A 60 6.59 -0.14 9.05
CA GLY A 60 7.57 -0.59 8.06
C GLY A 60 8.80 0.32 7.97
N PHE A 61 8.65 1.63 8.21
CA PHE A 61 9.79 2.55 8.26
C PHE A 61 10.77 2.24 9.40
N PHE A 62 10.26 1.81 10.55
CA PHE A 62 11.07 1.44 11.73
C PHE A 62 11.48 -0.03 11.75
N MET A 63 11.21 -0.78 10.69
CA MET A 63 11.49 -2.21 10.66
C MET A 63 12.98 -2.49 10.41
N HIS A 64 13.56 -3.34 11.29
CA HIS A 64 14.97 -3.74 11.22
C HIS A 64 15.16 -5.26 11.35
N SER A 65 14.07 -6.04 11.48
CA SER A 65 14.12 -7.47 11.80
C SER A 65 13.15 -8.29 10.96
N ALA A 66 13.55 -9.51 10.58
CA ALA A 66 12.72 -10.45 9.83
C ALA A 66 11.38 -10.77 10.52
N TRP A 67 11.33 -10.85 11.84
CA TRP A 67 10.12 -11.05 12.62
C TRP A 67 9.10 -9.91 12.38
N GLN A 68 9.58 -8.66 12.33
CA GLN A 68 8.74 -7.49 12.08
C GLN A 68 8.11 -7.52 10.69
N PHE A 69 8.76 -8.16 9.71
CA PHE A 69 8.19 -8.38 8.38
C PHE A 69 6.93 -9.25 8.43
N TRP A 70 6.89 -10.29 9.27
CA TRP A 70 5.70 -11.12 9.46
C TRP A 70 4.55 -10.35 10.10
N VAL A 71 4.85 -9.48 11.07
CA VAL A 71 3.86 -8.58 11.68
C VAL A 71 3.32 -7.60 10.63
N LEU A 72 4.19 -7.04 9.81
CA LEU A 72 3.79 -6.14 8.72
C LEU A 72 2.89 -6.86 7.71
N ALA A 73 3.24 -8.07 7.30
CA ALA A 73 2.42 -8.90 6.41
C ALA A 73 1.04 -9.18 7.03
N PHE A 74 0.97 -9.48 8.32
CA PHE A 74 -0.29 -9.67 9.03
C PHE A 74 -1.14 -8.39 9.05
N LEU A 75 -0.55 -7.22 9.34
CA LEU A 75 -1.25 -5.93 9.32
C LEU A 75 -1.82 -5.63 7.92
N VAL A 76 -1.04 -5.87 6.87
CA VAL A 76 -1.52 -5.74 5.49
C VAL A 76 -2.71 -6.67 5.23
N ALA A 77 -2.61 -7.94 5.65
CA ALA A 77 -3.68 -8.92 5.47
C ALA A 77 -5.01 -8.48 6.09
N THR A 78 -4.97 -7.81 7.26
CA THR A 78 -6.17 -7.36 7.97
C THR A 78 -6.99 -6.34 7.17
N SER A 79 -6.38 -5.55 6.31
CA SER A 79 -7.04 -4.42 5.66
C SER A 79 -7.18 -4.56 4.15
N GLN A 80 -6.28 -5.28 3.48
CA GLN A 80 -6.19 -5.33 2.02
C GLN A 80 -7.49 -5.80 1.35
N GLY A 81 -8.00 -6.98 1.75
CA GLY A 81 -9.21 -7.54 1.17
C GLY A 81 -10.45 -6.70 1.44
N GLY A 82 -10.57 -6.19 2.68
CA GLY A 82 -11.71 -5.38 3.11
C GLY A 82 -11.81 -4.05 2.38
N ILE A 83 -10.71 -3.32 2.24
CA ILE A 83 -10.68 -2.04 1.53
C ILE A 83 -11.04 -2.24 0.05
N GLN A 84 -10.44 -3.24 -0.61
CA GLN A 84 -10.72 -3.51 -2.02
C GLN A 84 -12.19 -3.88 -2.25
N ALA A 85 -12.77 -4.74 -1.43
CA ALA A 85 -14.16 -5.14 -1.54
C ALA A 85 -15.12 -3.96 -1.29
N LEU A 86 -14.89 -3.20 -0.22
CA LEU A 86 -15.77 -2.07 0.13
C LEU A 86 -15.65 -0.90 -0.83
N SER A 87 -14.44 -0.56 -1.31
CA SER A 87 -14.25 0.52 -2.28
C SER A 87 -14.95 0.21 -3.61
N ARG A 88 -14.84 -1.03 -4.12
CA ARG A 88 -15.59 -1.47 -5.30
C ARG A 88 -17.09 -1.45 -5.08
N SER A 89 -17.56 -1.90 -3.91
CA SER A 89 -18.98 -1.85 -3.57
C SER A 89 -19.52 -0.43 -3.49
N MET A 90 -18.77 0.49 -2.89
CA MET A 90 -19.13 1.91 -2.82
C MET A 90 -19.17 2.53 -4.21
N PHE A 91 -18.15 2.29 -5.04
CA PHE A 91 -18.11 2.77 -6.41
C PHE A 91 -19.30 2.27 -7.22
N GLY A 92 -19.64 0.97 -7.13
CA GLY A 92 -20.78 0.39 -7.80
C GLY A 92 -22.14 1.00 -7.39
N LYS A 93 -22.26 1.48 -6.14
CA LYS A 93 -23.46 2.20 -5.68
C LYS A 93 -23.58 3.62 -6.23
N MET A 94 -22.44 4.25 -6.58
CA MET A 94 -22.38 5.61 -7.14
C MET A 94 -22.61 5.65 -8.65
N ILE A 95 -22.67 4.50 -9.34
CA ILE A 95 -22.90 4.45 -10.79
C ILE A 95 -24.36 4.83 -11.08
N PRO A 96 -24.62 5.92 -11.84
CA PRO A 96 -25.97 6.40 -12.10
C PRO A 96 -26.73 5.49 -13.06
N ASP A 97 -26.06 4.95 -14.08
CA ASP A 97 -26.65 4.03 -15.06
C ASP A 97 -26.08 2.62 -14.92
N LYS A 98 -26.86 1.75 -14.30
CA LYS A 98 -26.46 0.35 -14.07
C LYS A 98 -26.27 -0.47 -15.36
N LYS A 99 -26.87 -0.04 -16.50
CA LYS A 99 -26.69 -0.71 -17.80
C LYS A 99 -25.27 -0.52 -18.35
N ARG A 100 -24.63 0.59 -17.99
CA ARG A 100 -23.24 0.92 -18.38
C ARG A 100 -22.22 0.62 -17.29
N SER A 101 -22.60 -0.14 -16.27
CA SER A 101 -21.69 -0.47 -15.14
C SER A 101 -20.36 -1.06 -15.57
N GLY A 102 -20.33 -1.85 -16.65
CA GLY A 102 -19.09 -2.42 -17.20
C GLY A 102 -18.09 -1.36 -17.65
N GLU A 103 -18.52 -0.28 -18.28
CA GLU A 103 -17.65 0.83 -18.71
C GLU A 103 -17.06 1.57 -17.49
N PHE A 104 -17.88 1.85 -16.48
CA PHE A 104 -17.44 2.51 -15.26
C PHE A 104 -16.45 1.65 -14.46
N PHE A 105 -16.71 0.35 -14.34
CA PHE A 105 -15.76 -0.57 -13.69
C PHE A 105 -14.48 -0.76 -14.49
N GLY A 106 -14.56 -0.76 -15.83
CA GLY A 106 -13.38 -0.76 -16.70
C GLY A 106 -12.49 0.46 -16.44
N PHE A 107 -13.09 1.65 -16.34
CA PHE A 107 -12.37 2.87 -15.99
C PHE A 107 -11.75 2.80 -14.58
N TYR A 108 -12.49 2.33 -13.58
CA TYR A 108 -11.99 2.12 -12.22
C TYR A 108 -10.78 1.16 -12.18
N ASP A 109 -10.85 0.06 -12.94
CA ASP A 109 -9.77 -0.93 -13.00
C ASP A 109 -8.50 -0.39 -13.67
N ILE A 110 -8.63 0.55 -14.64
CA ILE A 110 -7.47 1.24 -15.24
C ILE A 110 -6.68 1.98 -14.14
N PHE A 111 -7.34 2.75 -13.27
CA PHE A 111 -6.68 3.44 -12.17
C PHE A 111 -6.04 2.45 -11.18
N GLY A 112 -6.71 1.34 -10.89
CA GLY A 112 -6.16 0.28 -10.06
C GLY A 112 -4.86 -0.32 -10.62
N LYS A 113 -4.84 -0.59 -11.93
CA LYS A 113 -3.64 -1.10 -12.63
C LYS A 113 -2.53 -0.06 -12.68
N PHE A 114 -2.86 1.21 -12.94
CA PHE A 114 -1.88 2.30 -12.88
C PHE A 114 -1.24 2.40 -11.49
N SER A 115 -2.03 2.35 -10.43
CA SER A 115 -1.52 2.39 -9.05
C SER A 115 -0.61 1.21 -8.74
N ALA A 116 -0.92 0.02 -9.28
CA ALA A 116 -0.10 -1.19 -9.09
C ALA A 116 1.28 -1.08 -9.74
N ILE A 117 1.41 -0.30 -10.83
CA ILE A 117 2.69 -0.02 -11.49
C ILE A 117 3.41 1.14 -10.79
N MET A 118 2.70 2.23 -10.52
CA MET A 118 3.28 3.45 -9.94
C MET A 118 3.85 3.23 -8.53
N GLY A 119 3.17 2.42 -7.71
CA GLY A 119 3.61 2.16 -6.34
C GLY A 119 5.02 1.58 -6.26
N PRO A 120 5.27 0.39 -6.80
CA PRO A 120 6.60 -0.21 -6.82
C PRO A 120 7.65 0.64 -7.55
N SER A 121 7.27 1.28 -8.67
CA SER A 121 8.18 2.15 -9.43
C SER A 121 8.65 3.34 -8.59
N LEU A 122 7.75 3.98 -7.85
CA LEU A 122 8.09 5.11 -6.98
C LEU A 122 9.04 4.66 -5.86
N VAL A 123 8.75 3.54 -5.21
CA VAL A 123 9.66 2.96 -4.19
C VAL A 123 11.03 2.70 -4.80
N GLY A 124 11.08 2.06 -5.97
CA GLY A 124 12.34 1.75 -6.65
C GLY A 124 13.15 2.99 -7.01
N VAL A 125 12.49 4.01 -7.57
CA VAL A 125 13.16 5.27 -7.94
C VAL A 125 13.68 6.01 -6.70
N VAL A 126 12.85 6.18 -5.67
CA VAL A 126 13.25 6.92 -4.46
C VAL A 126 14.36 6.18 -3.72
N SER A 127 14.21 4.87 -3.51
CA SER A 127 15.26 4.06 -2.87
C SER A 127 16.55 4.07 -3.69
N GLY A 128 16.44 3.95 -5.03
CA GLY A 128 17.60 3.99 -5.91
C GLY A 128 18.36 5.32 -5.87
N VAL A 129 17.63 6.44 -5.89
CA VAL A 129 18.25 7.79 -5.75
C VAL A 129 18.93 7.95 -4.41
N MET A 130 18.30 7.48 -3.32
CA MET A 130 18.90 7.54 -1.97
C MET A 130 20.12 6.62 -1.85
N ALA A 131 20.05 5.41 -2.39
CA ALA A 131 21.19 4.50 -2.44
C ALA A 131 22.38 5.11 -3.22
N GLN A 132 22.10 5.74 -4.34
CA GLN A 132 23.13 6.38 -5.16
C GLN A 132 23.77 7.59 -4.44
N ARG A 133 22.97 8.39 -3.73
CA ARG A 133 23.48 9.48 -2.88
C ARG A 133 24.38 8.96 -1.77
N GLU A 134 23.98 7.88 -1.11
CA GLU A 134 24.76 7.26 -0.04
C GLU A 134 26.09 6.69 -0.55
N LEU A 135 26.08 6.02 -1.73
CA LEU A 135 27.30 5.56 -2.40
C LEU A 135 28.25 6.73 -2.71
N THR A 136 27.72 7.79 -3.30
CA THR A 136 28.51 8.97 -3.63
C THR A 136 29.09 9.65 -2.37
N ALA A 137 28.32 9.72 -1.28
CA ALA A 137 28.77 10.26 -0.01
C ALA A 137 29.93 9.45 0.59
N ARG A 138 29.97 8.14 0.33
CA ARG A 138 31.08 7.25 0.73
C ARG A 138 32.26 7.22 -0.28
N GLY A 139 32.19 8.05 -1.33
CA GLY A 139 33.21 8.09 -2.39
C GLY A 139 33.25 6.83 -3.25
N LEU A 140 32.16 6.06 -3.27
CA LEU A 140 32.01 4.80 -4.03
C LEU A 140 31.09 5.02 -5.23
N THR A 141 31.32 4.21 -6.28
CA THR A 141 30.41 4.08 -7.42
C THR A 141 29.88 2.65 -7.45
N GLN A 142 28.77 2.42 -8.18
CA GLN A 142 28.22 1.07 -8.32
C GLN A 142 29.24 0.06 -8.92
N ALA A 143 30.22 0.55 -9.71
CA ALA A 143 31.26 -0.25 -10.32
C ALA A 143 32.42 -0.59 -9.35
N THR A 144 32.63 0.24 -8.31
CA THR A 144 33.74 0.10 -7.34
C THR A 144 33.30 -0.47 -5.99
N ALA A 145 31.98 -0.47 -5.70
CA ALA A 145 31.44 -0.98 -4.47
C ALA A 145 31.37 -2.53 -4.48
N THR A 146 31.68 -3.15 -3.35
CA THR A 146 31.50 -4.59 -3.16
C THR A 146 30.01 -4.92 -3.01
N ALA A 147 29.62 -6.18 -3.28
CA ALA A 147 28.23 -6.63 -3.14
C ALA A 147 27.67 -6.40 -1.73
N GLU A 148 28.52 -6.53 -0.70
CA GLU A 148 28.14 -6.28 0.69
C GLU A 148 27.90 -4.80 0.98
N GLN A 149 28.72 -3.90 0.43
CA GLN A 149 28.52 -2.46 0.52
C GLN A 149 27.24 -2.01 -0.18
N ILE A 150 26.96 -2.58 -1.36
CA ILE A 150 25.71 -2.32 -2.08
C ILE A 150 24.50 -2.78 -1.26
N ALA A 151 24.56 -3.96 -0.64
CA ALA A 151 23.48 -4.46 0.21
C ALA A 151 23.24 -3.56 1.43
N GLN A 152 24.28 -3.09 2.10
CA GLN A 152 24.17 -2.15 3.22
C GLN A 152 23.55 -0.82 2.83
N VAL A 153 23.96 -0.27 1.69
CA VAL A 153 23.43 1.00 1.18
C VAL A 153 21.97 0.86 0.76
N ASN A 154 21.61 -0.26 0.13
CA ASN A 154 20.21 -0.54 -0.23
C ASN A 154 19.33 -0.69 1.02
N ALA A 155 19.83 -1.36 2.06
CA ALA A 155 19.12 -1.47 3.32
C ALA A 155 18.90 -0.11 3.99
N ALA A 156 19.90 0.78 3.95
CA ALA A 156 19.80 2.15 4.48
C ALA A 156 18.84 3.04 3.63
N ALA A 157 18.73 2.78 2.33
CA ALA A 157 17.86 3.53 1.42
C ALA A 157 16.40 3.03 1.42
N ALA A 158 16.15 1.79 1.82
CA ALA A 158 14.84 1.16 1.81
C ALA A 158 13.74 1.95 2.58
N PRO A 159 13.99 2.51 3.79
CA PRO A 159 13.01 3.31 4.51
C PRO A 159 12.50 4.54 3.74
N TRP A 160 13.34 5.16 2.91
CA TRP A 160 12.95 6.31 2.10
C TRP A 160 11.90 5.96 1.03
N GLY A 161 11.98 4.74 0.49
CA GLY A 161 10.94 4.21 -0.40
C GLY A 161 9.58 4.10 0.29
N ILE A 162 9.56 3.63 1.55
CA ILE A 162 8.32 3.56 2.35
C ILE A 162 7.79 4.96 2.66
N LEU A 163 8.66 5.91 2.97
CA LEU A 163 8.26 7.29 3.22
C LEU A 163 7.55 7.92 2.01
N SER A 164 7.99 7.59 0.79
CA SER A 164 7.33 8.06 -0.43
C SER A 164 5.90 7.53 -0.57
N ILE A 165 5.66 6.27 -0.21
CA ILE A 165 4.31 5.69 -0.17
C ILE A 165 3.46 6.36 0.92
N LEU A 166 4.04 6.59 2.09
CA LEU A 166 3.35 7.26 3.20
C LEU A 166 2.84 8.64 2.79
N LEU A 167 3.64 9.42 2.05
CA LEU A 167 3.21 10.72 1.52
C LEU A 167 2.00 10.61 0.59
N ILE A 168 1.99 9.63 -0.31
CA ILE A 168 0.83 9.37 -1.18
C ILE A 168 -0.40 8.99 -0.35
N PHE A 169 -0.24 8.16 0.68
CA PHE A 169 -1.34 7.81 1.58
C PHE A 169 -1.88 9.03 2.33
N PHE A 170 -1.03 9.97 2.76
CA PHE A 170 -1.49 11.22 3.37
C PHE A 170 -2.33 12.06 2.41
N VAL A 171 -1.89 12.20 1.16
CA VAL A 171 -2.66 12.90 0.13
C VAL A 171 -3.97 12.17 -0.14
N GLY A 172 -3.95 10.86 -0.30
CA GLY A 172 -5.14 10.04 -0.51
C GLY A 172 -6.13 10.09 0.66
N ALA A 173 -5.63 10.03 1.89
CA ALA A 173 -6.43 10.18 3.10
C ALA A 173 -7.05 11.59 3.18
N GLY A 174 -6.29 12.63 2.89
CA GLY A 174 -6.78 14.01 2.84
C GLY A 174 -7.92 14.17 1.82
N LEU A 175 -7.75 13.65 0.62
CA LEU A 175 -8.80 13.64 -0.40
C LEU A 175 -10.02 12.84 0.06
N TYR A 176 -9.82 11.68 0.65
CA TYR A 176 -10.91 10.84 1.14
C TYR A 176 -11.72 11.52 2.25
N PHE A 177 -11.07 12.07 3.26
CA PHE A 177 -11.76 12.66 4.41
C PHE A 177 -12.29 14.07 4.16
N LEU A 178 -11.66 14.86 3.26
CA LEU A 178 -12.06 16.26 3.03
C LEU A 178 -12.98 16.41 1.81
N VAL A 179 -12.74 15.67 0.73
CA VAL A 179 -13.46 15.88 -0.54
C VAL A 179 -14.70 14.98 -0.61
N LEU A 180 -14.59 13.72 -0.27
CA LEU A 180 -15.70 12.76 -0.39
C LEU A 180 -16.97 13.19 0.39
N PRO A 181 -16.90 13.65 1.66
CA PRO A 181 -18.08 14.11 2.37
C PRO A 181 -18.75 15.33 1.72
N ARG A 182 -17.93 16.22 1.12
CA ARG A 182 -18.45 17.44 0.45
C ARG A 182 -19.20 17.10 -0.84
N CYS A 183 -18.66 16.19 -1.64
CA CYS A 183 -19.31 15.74 -2.88
C CYS A 183 -20.66 15.09 -2.59
N LEU A 184 -20.72 14.22 -1.60
CA LEU A 184 -21.95 13.49 -1.27
C LEU A 184 -23.02 14.36 -0.58
N LYS A 185 -22.61 15.42 0.12
CA LYS A 185 -23.54 16.39 0.71
C LYS A 185 -24.18 17.29 -0.37
N LYS A 186 -23.46 17.54 -1.45
CA LYS A 186 -23.98 18.30 -2.58
C LYS A 186 -25.03 17.51 -3.39
N GLU A 187 -24.80 16.22 -3.59
CA GLU A 187 -25.71 15.32 -4.29
C GLU A 187 -27.02 15.04 -3.54
N SER A 188 -27.05 15.23 -2.22
CA SER A 188 -28.25 15.11 -1.38
C SER A 188 -29.04 16.42 -1.26
N ALA A 189 -28.55 17.52 -1.83
CA ALA A 189 -29.20 18.85 -1.79
C ALA A 189 -29.83 19.27 -3.12
N ASP A 190 -29.48 18.55 -4.22
CA ASP A 190 -30.09 18.61 -5.54
C ASP A 190 -31.10 17.45 -5.72
#